data_2113d5566da02df955bb88a07e998efc
#
_entry.id   2113d5566da02df955bb88a07e998efc
#
_cell.length_a   1.000
_cell.length_b   1.000
_cell.length_c   1.000
_cell.angle_alpha   90.00
_cell.angle_beta   90.00
_cell.angle_gamma   90.00
#
_symmetry.space_group_name_H-M   'P 1'
#
loop_
_entity.id
_entity.type
_entity.pdbx_description
1 polymer ?
#
loop_
_entity_poly.entity_id
_entity_poly.type
_entity_poly.pdbx_seq_one_letter_code
_entity_poly.pdbx_strand_id
1 'polypeptide(L)'
;MWREVAGCLELVERVYGKLGFEYSMRCSTRPEKSLGDDAAWEKAEGALREALDETGRPWEMNPGDGAFYGPKIDVTVRDALGREHQCATVQLDFQLPSRFGLKYTDAEGESRTPVLIHRAILGSLERMLAILIEHTKGRWPLWLSPRQCAIVPISGDAHGDYAHAVRNQLDDAGLWCEFVSRFCEKIYEIE
;
A
#
# COMPACT_ATOMS: atom_id res chain seq x y z
N MET A 1 5.30 -18.78 9.19
CA MET A 1 4.13 -18.25 8.46
C MET A 1 3.63 -16.95 9.07
N TRP A 2 3.20 -16.92 10.33
CA TRP A 2 2.66 -15.71 10.97
C TRP A 2 3.62 -14.51 10.95
N ARG A 3 4.93 -14.70 11.17
CA ARG A 3 5.94 -13.61 11.11
C ARG A 3 6.00 -12.90 9.76
N GLU A 4 5.86 -13.65 8.66
CA GLU A 4 5.83 -13.06 7.31
C GLU A 4 4.54 -12.27 7.06
N VAL A 5 3.41 -12.74 7.62
CA VAL A 5 2.15 -12.01 7.61
C VAL A 5 2.26 -10.73 8.44
N ALA A 6 2.84 -10.80 9.65
CA ALA A 6 3.11 -9.64 10.49
C ALA A 6 3.94 -8.58 9.75
N GLY A 7 5.03 -8.99 9.08
CA GLY A 7 5.83 -8.08 8.24
C GLY A 7 5.01 -7.43 7.09
N CYS A 8 4.00 -8.12 6.56
CA CYS A 8 3.07 -7.53 5.60
C CYS A 8 2.18 -6.46 6.24
N LEU A 9 1.68 -6.72 7.45
CA LEU A 9 0.86 -5.77 8.20
C LEU A 9 1.66 -4.53 8.64
N GLU A 10 2.90 -4.70 9.07
CA GLU A 10 3.81 -3.59 9.35
C GLU A 10 4.01 -2.68 8.12
N LEU A 11 4.13 -3.27 6.92
CA LEU A 11 4.22 -2.50 5.70
C LEU A 11 2.92 -1.72 5.42
N VAL A 12 1.75 -2.35 5.62
CA VAL A 12 0.45 -1.66 5.51
C VAL A 12 0.41 -0.47 6.46
N GLU A 13 0.75 -0.67 7.74
CA GLU A 13 0.76 0.38 8.74
C GLU A 13 1.68 1.53 8.36
N ARG A 14 2.90 1.23 7.91
CA ARG A 14 3.88 2.24 7.49
C ARG A 14 3.38 3.04 6.29
N VAL A 15 2.81 2.38 5.29
CA VAL A 15 2.31 3.05 4.07
C VAL A 15 1.09 3.90 4.41
N TYR A 16 0.10 3.34 5.08
CA TYR A 16 -1.14 4.05 5.40
C TYR A 16 -0.93 5.17 6.42
N GLY A 17 -0.02 4.99 7.38
CA GLY A 17 0.39 6.04 8.29
C GLY A 17 1.05 7.23 7.58
N LYS A 18 1.90 6.98 6.57
CA LYS A 18 2.49 8.06 5.75
C LYS A 18 1.46 8.76 4.85
N LEU A 19 0.42 8.05 4.42
CA LEU A 19 -0.68 8.61 3.64
C LEU A 19 -1.74 9.31 4.51
N GLY A 20 -1.67 9.13 5.84
CA GLY A 20 -2.61 9.70 6.79
C GLY A 20 -3.98 9.02 6.82
N PHE A 21 -4.06 7.75 6.41
CA PHE A 21 -5.31 6.99 6.39
C PHE A 21 -5.63 6.36 7.74
N GLU A 22 -6.89 6.46 8.13
CA GLU A 22 -7.50 5.56 9.09
C GLU A 22 -7.98 4.30 8.38
N TYR A 23 -7.76 3.13 8.99
CA TYR A 23 -8.14 1.86 8.41
C TYR A 23 -8.59 0.86 9.47
N SER A 24 -9.41 -0.09 9.05
CA SER A 24 -9.84 -1.26 9.81
C SER A 24 -9.35 -2.55 9.16
N MET A 25 -9.26 -3.62 9.95
CA MET A 25 -8.80 -4.93 9.48
C MET A 25 -9.86 -5.98 9.77
N ARG A 26 -10.04 -6.91 8.83
CA ARG A 26 -10.92 -8.06 8.97
C ARG A 26 -10.19 -9.34 8.60
N CYS A 27 -10.38 -10.38 9.39
CA CYS A 27 -9.91 -11.72 9.08
C CYS A 27 -11.04 -12.51 8.40
N SER A 28 -10.92 -12.72 7.11
CA SER A 28 -11.91 -13.45 6.30
C SER A 28 -11.55 -14.92 6.27
N THR A 29 -12.44 -15.75 6.82
CA THR A 29 -12.24 -17.17 7.04
C THR A 29 -12.81 -18.03 5.92
N ARG A 30 -12.70 -19.34 6.06
CA ARG A 30 -13.05 -20.36 5.09
C ARG A 30 -14.47 -20.19 4.53
N PRO A 31 -14.64 -20.08 3.19
CA PRO A 31 -15.96 -20.10 2.57
C PRO A 31 -16.51 -21.54 2.45
N GLU A 32 -17.81 -21.65 2.24
CA GLU A 32 -18.49 -22.94 2.07
C GLU A 32 -17.86 -23.77 0.94
N LYS A 33 -17.56 -23.12 -0.20
CA LYS A 33 -16.86 -23.74 -1.34
C LYS A 33 -15.39 -23.40 -1.31
N SER A 34 -14.58 -24.30 -0.78
CA SER A 34 -13.14 -24.10 -0.61
C SER A 34 -12.34 -25.36 -0.96
N LEU A 35 -11.06 -25.19 -1.23
CA LEU A 35 -10.08 -26.24 -1.48
C LEU A 35 -9.23 -26.47 -0.23
N GLY A 36 -8.69 -27.68 -0.08
CA GLY A 36 -7.83 -28.06 1.04
C GLY A 36 -8.59 -28.70 2.21
N ASP A 37 -7.84 -29.29 3.11
CA ASP A 37 -8.37 -29.96 4.30
C ASP A 37 -8.60 -28.98 5.47
N ASP A 38 -9.33 -29.42 6.47
CA ASP A 38 -9.69 -28.61 7.64
C ASP A 38 -8.47 -28.19 8.44
N ALA A 39 -7.48 -29.09 8.60
CA ALA A 39 -6.27 -28.81 9.38
C ALA A 39 -5.40 -27.72 8.75
N ALA A 40 -5.30 -27.69 7.40
CA ALA A 40 -4.57 -26.65 6.68
C ALA A 40 -5.26 -25.27 6.86
N TRP A 41 -6.58 -25.22 6.78
CA TRP A 41 -7.36 -24.00 7.01
C TRP A 41 -7.24 -23.50 8.46
N GLU A 42 -7.40 -24.36 9.45
CA GLU A 42 -7.26 -23.99 10.86
C GLU A 42 -5.88 -23.42 11.18
N LYS A 43 -4.83 -24.06 10.66
CA LYS A 43 -3.44 -23.58 10.79
C LYS A 43 -3.23 -22.22 10.11
N ALA A 44 -3.78 -22.02 8.92
CA ALA A 44 -3.66 -20.77 8.18
C ALA A 44 -4.43 -19.64 8.86
N GLU A 45 -5.69 -19.88 9.26
CA GLU A 45 -6.49 -18.90 9.98
C GLU A 45 -5.88 -18.55 11.34
N GLY A 46 -5.32 -19.55 12.05
CA GLY A 46 -4.59 -19.33 13.29
C GLY A 46 -3.41 -18.39 13.10
N ALA A 47 -2.62 -18.59 12.03
CA ALA A 47 -1.48 -17.73 11.71
C ALA A 47 -1.90 -16.28 11.36
N LEU A 48 -3.04 -16.08 10.69
CA LEU A 48 -3.56 -14.75 10.41
C LEU A 48 -4.03 -14.05 11.68
N ARG A 49 -4.74 -14.76 12.56
CA ARG A 49 -5.19 -14.22 13.86
C ARG A 49 -4.01 -13.83 14.75
N GLU A 50 -3.00 -14.68 14.86
CA GLU A 50 -1.78 -14.40 15.62
C GLU A 50 -1.08 -13.13 15.10
N ALA A 51 -0.96 -12.98 13.80
CA ALA A 51 -0.35 -11.80 13.21
C ALA A 51 -1.19 -10.52 13.41
N LEU A 52 -2.52 -10.63 13.38
CA LEU A 52 -3.41 -9.50 13.67
C LEU A 52 -3.35 -9.08 15.15
N ASP A 53 -3.33 -10.04 16.07
CA ASP A 53 -3.23 -9.79 17.51
C ASP A 53 -1.91 -9.08 17.86
N GLU A 54 -0.80 -9.43 17.17
CA GLU A 54 0.50 -8.81 17.36
C GLU A 54 0.51 -7.32 16.96
N THR A 55 -0.36 -6.89 16.05
CA THR A 55 -0.47 -5.46 15.70
C THR A 55 -0.96 -4.58 16.84
N GLY A 56 -1.61 -5.16 17.86
CA GLY A 56 -2.26 -4.44 18.96
C GLY A 56 -3.45 -3.56 18.53
N ARG A 57 -3.88 -3.66 17.28
CA ARG A 57 -5.04 -2.92 16.74
C ARG A 57 -6.30 -3.75 16.77
N PRO A 58 -7.48 -3.12 16.93
CA PRO A 58 -8.75 -3.83 16.82
C PRO A 58 -8.94 -4.38 15.40
N TRP A 59 -9.42 -5.60 15.32
CA TRP A 59 -9.80 -6.25 14.08
C TRP A 59 -11.08 -7.08 14.27
N GLU A 60 -11.73 -7.43 13.18
CA GLU A 60 -12.99 -8.17 13.18
C GLU A 60 -12.86 -9.49 12.43
N MET A 61 -13.63 -10.50 12.87
CA MET A 61 -13.84 -11.71 12.08
C MET A 61 -14.87 -11.45 10.98
N ASN A 62 -14.58 -11.96 9.79
CA ASN A 62 -15.48 -11.97 8.65
C ASN A 62 -15.68 -13.42 8.17
N PRO A 63 -16.61 -14.17 8.78
CA PRO A 63 -16.76 -15.60 8.51
C PRO A 63 -17.22 -15.87 7.08
N GLY A 64 -16.55 -16.83 6.41
CA GLY A 64 -16.99 -17.33 5.11
C GLY A 64 -16.61 -16.45 3.90
N ASP A 65 -15.86 -15.36 4.09
CA ASP A 65 -15.47 -14.44 3.03
C ASP A 65 -14.01 -14.62 2.56
N GLY A 66 -13.35 -15.68 2.98
CA GLY A 66 -12.02 -16.06 2.49
C GLY A 66 -12.05 -16.43 1.02
N ALA A 67 -10.87 -16.46 0.39
CA ALA A 67 -10.75 -16.98 -0.96
C ALA A 67 -10.92 -18.51 -0.96
N PHE A 68 -11.38 -19.10 -2.07
CA PHE A 68 -11.55 -20.55 -2.14
C PHE A 68 -10.25 -21.34 -1.92
N TYR A 69 -9.09 -20.70 -2.07
CA TYR A 69 -7.75 -21.26 -1.94
C TYR A 69 -7.05 -20.95 -0.62
N GLY A 70 -7.61 -20.06 0.21
CA GLY A 70 -7.04 -19.72 1.50
C GLY A 70 -7.70 -18.52 2.20
N PRO A 71 -7.47 -18.36 3.50
CA PRO A 71 -7.97 -17.24 4.28
C PRO A 71 -7.20 -15.97 3.97
N LYS A 72 -7.79 -14.83 4.29
CA LYS A 72 -7.21 -13.51 4.00
C LYS A 72 -7.45 -12.50 5.11
N ILE A 73 -6.58 -11.50 5.18
CA ILE A 73 -6.81 -10.26 5.92
C ILE A 73 -7.18 -9.20 4.89
N ASP A 74 -8.34 -8.58 5.08
CA ASP A 74 -8.80 -7.45 4.28
C ASP A 74 -8.62 -6.17 5.09
N VAL A 75 -8.04 -5.15 4.47
CA VAL A 75 -7.80 -3.83 5.07
C VAL A 75 -8.64 -2.80 4.34
N THR A 76 -9.49 -2.14 5.09
CA THR A 76 -10.46 -1.16 4.60
C THR A 76 -10.08 0.24 5.06
N VAL A 77 -9.90 1.15 4.11
CA VAL A 77 -9.63 2.58 4.35
C VAL A 77 -10.93 3.33 4.37
N ARG A 78 -11.01 4.37 5.20
CA ARG A 78 -12.12 5.33 5.18
C ARG A 78 -11.68 6.60 4.46
N ASP A 79 -12.44 7.01 3.44
CA ASP A 79 -12.17 8.24 2.71
C ASP A 79 -12.66 9.50 3.45
N ALA A 80 -12.37 10.67 2.90
CA ALA A 80 -12.77 11.96 3.47
C ALA A 80 -14.30 12.17 3.58
N LEU A 81 -15.10 11.40 2.85
CA LEU A 81 -16.55 11.42 2.90
C LEU A 81 -17.11 10.31 3.82
N GLY A 82 -16.25 9.56 4.51
CA GLY A 82 -16.64 8.47 5.40
C GLY A 82 -17.00 7.17 4.69
N ARG A 83 -16.77 7.04 3.38
CA ARG A 83 -17.00 5.81 2.62
C ARG A 83 -15.86 4.82 2.86
N GLU A 84 -16.20 3.55 2.91
CA GLU A 84 -15.24 2.46 3.11
C GLU A 84 -14.78 1.86 1.78
N HIS A 85 -13.47 1.68 1.65
CA HIS A 85 -12.84 1.08 0.48
C HIS A 85 -11.86 -0.01 0.91
N GLN A 86 -12.12 -1.25 0.54
CA GLN A 86 -11.14 -2.31 0.69
C GLN A 86 -9.97 -2.05 -0.27
N CYS A 87 -8.79 -1.81 0.27
CA CYS A 87 -7.58 -1.48 -0.50
C CYS A 87 -6.49 -2.51 -0.31
N ALA A 88 -5.99 -2.72 0.92
CA ALA A 88 -4.98 -3.74 1.11
C ALA A 88 -5.61 -5.10 1.40
N THR A 89 -4.86 -6.13 1.04
CA THR A 89 -5.18 -7.52 1.38
C THR A 89 -3.89 -8.32 1.56
N VAL A 90 -3.92 -9.27 2.50
CA VAL A 90 -2.89 -10.29 2.69
C VAL A 90 -3.58 -11.65 2.66
N GLN A 91 -3.25 -12.49 1.69
CA GLN A 91 -3.93 -13.76 1.44
C GLN A 91 -2.95 -14.91 1.52
N LEU A 92 -3.31 -15.96 2.24
CA LEU A 92 -2.54 -17.21 2.25
C LEU A 92 -3.04 -18.11 1.13
N ASP A 93 -2.10 -18.73 0.42
CA ASP A 93 -2.40 -19.66 -0.67
C ASP A 93 -1.51 -20.89 -0.53
N PHE A 94 -2.13 -22.02 -0.23
CA PHE A 94 -1.49 -23.33 -0.18
C PHE A 94 -1.92 -24.25 -1.33
N GLN A 95 -2.70 -23.75 -2.29
CA GLN A 95 -3.16 -24.52 -3.45
C GLN A 95 -2.24 -24.35 -4.68
N LEU A 96 -1.91 -23.11 -5.05
CA LEU A 96 -1.03 -22.85 -6.20
C LEU A 96 0.36 -23.45 -6.04
N PRO A 97 1.04 -23.36 -4.87
CA PRO A 97 2.32 -24.03 -4.71
C PRO A 97 2.28 -25.53 -4.97
N SER A 98 1.24 -26.20 -4.50
CA SER A 98 1.03 -27.62 -4.73
C SER A 98 0.80 -27.93 -6.23
N ARG A 99 -0.05 -27.13 -6.89
CA ARG A 99 -0.37 -27.29 -8.31
C ARG A 99 0.81 -27.03 -9.23
N PHE A 100 1.69 -26.08 -8.88
CA PHE A 100 2.90 -25.77 -9.61
C PHE A 100 4.08 -26.69 -9.23
N GLY A 101 3.88 -27.59 -8.27
CA GLY A 101 4.94 -28.48 -7.79
C GLY A 101 6.10 -27.74 -7.14
N LEU A 102 5.83 -26.56 -6.53
CA LEU A 102 6.86 -25.77 -5.86
C LEU A 102 7.37 -26.51 -4.63
N LYS A 103 8.68 -26.54 -4.46
CA LYS A 103 9.33 -27.18 -3.32
C LYS A 103 10.47 -26.34 -2.79
N TYR A 104 10.73 -26.48 -1.51
CA TYR A 104 11.94 -25.97 -0.85
C TYR A 104 12.48 -27.04 0.09
N THR A 105 13.74 -26.92 0.46
CA THR A 105 14.38 -27.78 1.45
C THR A 105 14.28 -27.08 2.81
N ASP A 106 13.66 -27.74 3.79
CA ASP A 106 13.55 -27.20 5.14
C ASP A 106 14.87 -27.32 5.94
N ALA A 107 14.87 -26.90 7.21
CA ALA A 107 16.04 -26.92 8.07
C ALA A 107 16.51 -28.37 8.40
N GLU A 108 15.61 -29.32 8.30
CA GLU A 108 15.85 -30.76 8.51
C GLU A 108 16.34 -31.47 7.24
N GLY A 109 16.43 -30.75 6.12
CA GLY A 109 16.85 -31.30 4.81
C GLY A 109 15.71 -31.97 4.02
N GLU A 110 14.47 -31.86 4.48
CA GLU A 110 13.30 -32.47 3.87
C GLU A 110 12.68 -31.55 2.79
N SER A 111 12.14 -32.17 1.74
CA SER A 111 11.44 -31.45 0.68
C SER A 111 10.01 -31.12 1.08
N ARG A 112 9.70 -29.81 1.18
CA ARG A 112 8.39 -29.30 1.56
C ARG A 112 7.76 -28.44 0.48
N THR A 113 6.43 -28.37 0.46
CA THR A 113 5.69 -27.44 -0.37
C THR A 113 5.54 -26.12 0.40
N PRO A 114 5.91 -24.94 -0.17
CA PRO A 114 5.74 -23.66 0.48
C PRO A 114 4.27 -23.24 0.54
N VAL A 115 3.98 -22.26 1.40
CA VAL A 115 2.73 -21.48 1.35
C VAL A 115 3.06 -20.13 0.74
N LEU A 116 2.27 -19.68 -0.23
CA LEU A 116 2.41 -18.32 -0.80
C LEU A 116 1.62 -17.32 0.01
N ILE A 117 2.18 -16.13 0.10
CA ILE A 117 1.49 -14.96 0.68
C ILE A 117 1.31 -13.95 -0.43
N HIS A 118 0.08 -13.78 -0.88
CA HIS A 118 -0.29 -12.73 -1.81
C HIS A 118 -0.54 -11.45 -1.04
N ARG A 119 0.13 -10.37 -1.44
CA ARG A 119 0.04 -9.09 -0.76
C ARG A 119 -0.26 -7.98 -1.75
N ALA A 120 -1.34 -7.25 -1.52
CA ALA A 120 -1.64 -5.98 -2.17
C ALA A 120 -1.74 -4.90 -1.08
N ILE A 121 -1.12 -3.74 -1.30
CA ILE A 121 -1.14 -2.63 -0.34
C ILE A 121 -2.13 -1.56 -0.77
N LEU A 122 -2.14 -1.20 -2.04
CA LEU A 122 -2.96 -0.10 -2.56
C LEU A 122 -4.28 -0.56 -3.19
N GLY A 123 -4.48 -1.86 -3.36
CA GLY A 123 -5.56 -2.41 -4.17
C GLY A 123 -5.29 -2.14 -5.65
N SER A 124 -6.15 -1.37 -6.31
CA SER A 124 -5.83 -0.82 -7.62
C SER A 124 -5.20 0.56 -7.49
N LEU A 125 -4.19 0.86 -8.34
CA LEU A 125 -3.48 2.13 -8.33
C LEU A 125 -4.44 3.30 -8.61
N GLU A 126 -5.33 3.13 -9.56
CA GLU A 126 -6.31 4.14 -9.97
C GLU A 126 -7.29 4.47 -8.85
N ARG A 127 -7.78 3.45 -8.15
CA ARG A 127 -8.67 3.65 -6.99
C ARG A 127 -7.96 4.37 -5.86
N MET A 128 -6.74 3.96 -5.53
CA MET A 128 -5.94 4.59 -4.48
C MET A 128 -5.63 6.04 -4.84
N LEU A 129 -5.31 6.34 -6.09
CA LEU A 129 -5.07 7.70 -6.55
C LEU A 129 -6.33 8.58 -6.38
N ALA A 130 -7.51 8.06 -6.75
CA ALA A 130 -8.76 8.77 -6.55
C ALA A 130 -9.06 9.06 -5.07
N ILE A 131 -8.85 8.06 -4.19
CA ILE A 131 -9.03 8.21 -2.74
C ILE A 131 -8.05 9.27 -2.19
N LEU A 132 -6.79 9.25 -2.63
CA LEU A 132 -5.77 10.20 -2.21
C LEU A 132 -6.08 11.63 -2.65
N ILE A 133 -6.55 11.83 -3.89
CA ILE A 133 -6.95 13.15 -4.38
C ILE A 133 -8.07 13.72 -3.50
N GLU A 134 -9.09 12.92 -3.20
CA GLU A 134 -10.19 13.35 -2.33
C GLU A 134 -9.71 13.58 -0.88
N HIS A 135 -8.89 12.68 -0.35
CA HIS A 135 -8.38 12.75 1.03
C HIS A 135 -7.53 14.01 1.25
N THR A 136 -6.64 14.32 0.32
CA THR A 136 -5.77 15.50 0.38
C THR A 136 -6.45 16.79 -0.13
N LYS A 137 -7.68 16.69 -0.67
CA LYS A 137 -8.38 17.80 -1.36
C LYS A 137 -7.54 18.41 -2.49
N GLY A 138 -6.76 17.55 -3.19
CA GLY A 138 -5.82 17.96 -4.21
C GLY A 138 -4.52 18.61 -3.69
N ARG A 139 -4.36 18.78 -2.38
CA ARG A 139 -3.15 19.32 -1.77
C ARG A 139 -2.20 18.19 -1.39
N TRP A 140 -1.39 17.78 -2.33
CA TRP A 140 -0.45 16.70 -2.15
C TRP A 140 0.65 17.04 -1.14
N PRO A 141 1.06 16.11 -0.27
CA PRO A 141 2.29 16.28 0.48
C PRO A 141 3.48 16.37 -0.48
N LEU A 142 4.51 17.14 -0.14
CA LEU A 142 5.64 17.44 -1.02
C LEU A 142 6.24 16.18 -1.67
N TRP A 143 6.44 15.12 -0.88
CA TRP A 143 7.06 13.87 -1.36
C TRP A 143 6.20 13.07 -2.36
N LEU A 144 4.89 13.35 -2.43
CA LEU A 144 3.94 12.69 -3.35
C LEU A 144 3.49 13.63 -4.47
N SER A 145 3.81 14.92 -4.37
CA SER A 145 3.41 15.92 -5.35
C SER A 145 4.13 15.68 -6.69
N PRO A 146 3.39 15.62 -7.81
CA PRO A 146 4.00 15.59 -9.14
C PRO A 146 4.69 16.90 -9.51
N ARG A 147 4.37 18.01 -8.81
CA ARG A 147 4.99 19.31 -8.96
C ARG A 147 5.49 19.76 -7.60
N GLN A 148 6.76 19.51 -7.30
CA GLN A 148 7.30 19.74 -5.96
C GLN A 148 7.78 21.18 -5.77
N CYS A 149 8.44 21.74 -6.77
CA CYS A 149 8.98 23.08 -6.71
C CYS A 149 8.75 23.82 -8.03
N ALA A 150 8.62 25.12 -7.96
CA ALA A 150 8.65 26.02 -9.13
C ALA A 150 9.69 27.09 -8.88
N ILE A 151 10.64 27.26 -9.81
CA ILE A 151 11.65 28.33 -9.79
C ILE A 151 11.18 29.45 -10.69
N VAL A 152 10.91 30.59 -10.09
CA VAL A 152 10.38 31.78 -10.79
C VAL A 152 11.39 32.92 -10.64
N PRO A 153 12.24 33.21 -11.64
CA PRO A 153 13.17 34.34 -11.55
C PRO A 153 12.41 35.68 -11.63
N ILE A 154 12.84 36.67 -10.84
CA ILE A 154 12.25 38.03 -10.88
C ILE A 154 12.52 38.71 -12.23
N SER A 155 13.64 38.44 -12.86
CA SER A 155 14.01 38.89 -14.22
C SER A 155 14.74 37.75 -14.90
N GLY A 156 14.30 37.39 -16.09
CA GLY A 156 14.94 36.33 -16.88
C GLY A 156 16.38 36.70 -17.23
N ASP A 157 16.60 37.97 -17.65
CA ASP A 157 17.92 38.45 -18.10
C ASP A 157 18.91 38.61 -16.92
N ALA A 158 18.44 39.09 -15.77
CA ALA A 158 19.33 39.37 -14.64
C ALA A 158 19.55 38.16 -13.72
N HIS A 159 18.59 37.23 -13.63
CA HIS A 159 18.58 36.16 -12.63
C HIS A 159 18.45 34.77 -13.23
N GLY A 160 18.42 34.64 -14.57
CA GLY A 160 18.22 33.37 -15.27
C GLY A 160 19.28 32.32 -14.89
N ASP A 161 20.55 32.68 -14.99
CA ASP A 161 21.67 31.79 -14.71
C ASP A 161 21.65 31.29 -13.26
N TYR A 162 21.36 32.19 -12.31
CA TYR A 162 21.22 31.83 -10.89
C TYR A 162 20.02 30.91 -10.66
N ALA A 163 18.89 31.21 -11.27
CA ALA A 163 17.67 30.38 -11.15
C ALA A 163 17.89 28.96 -11.73
N HIS A 164 18.61 28.83 -12.84
CA HIS A 164 19.03 27.54 -13.38
C HIS A 164 19.98 26.79 -12.45
N ALA A 165 20.93 27.48 -11.82
CA ALA A 165 21.83 26.87 -10.84
C ALA A 165 21.04 26.32 -9.62
N VAL A 166 20.07 27.09 -9.10
CA VAL A 166 19.20 26.64 -8.01
C VAL A 166 18.35 25.44 -8.44
N ARG A 167 17.75 25.47 -9.62
CA ARG A 167 17.00 24.34 -10.17
C ARG A 167 17.86 23.07 -10.19
N ASN A 168 19.07 23.15 -10.72
CA ASN A 168 19.96 22.01 -10.82
C ASN A 168 20.31 21.44 -9.45
N GLN A 169 20.56 22.30 -8.45
CA GLN A 169 20.83 21.85 -7.08
C GLN A 169 19.63 21.09 -6.46
N LEU A 170 18.40 21.53 -6.74
CA LEU A 170 17.19 20.85 -6.25
C LEU A 170 16.93 19.55 -7.01
N ASP A 171 17.15 19.52 -8.33
CA ASP A 171 17.06 18.30 -9.15
C ASP A 171 18.10 17.25 -8.67
N ASP A 172 19.35 17.68 -8.39
CA ASP A 172 20.39 16.82 -7.83
C ASP A 172 20.05 16.28 -6.42
N ALA A 173 19.28 17.05 -5.66
CA ALA A 173 18.74 16.62 -4.36
C ALA A 173 17.51 15.70 -4.48
N GLY A 174 17.08 15.37 -5.71
CA GLY A 174 15.95 14.47 -5.97
C GLY A 174 14.58 15.13 -5.90
N LEU A 175 14.51 16.47 -5.96
CA LEU A 175 13.28 17.24 -6.05
C LEU A 175 12.99 17.60 -7.50
N TRP A 176 11.77 17.32 -7.96
CA TRP A 176 11.36 17.69 -9.30
C TRP A 176 10.98 19.18 -9.34
N CYS A 177 11.70 19.95 -10.19
CA CYS A 177 11.55 21.40 -10.27
C CYS A 177 11.08 21.86 -11.64
N GLU A 178 9.98 22.61 -11.68
CA GLU A 178 9.55 23.35 -12.87
C GLU A 178 10.27 24.68 -12.95
N PHE A 179 10.77 25.05 -14.15
CA PHE A 179 11.32 26.36 -14.40
C PHE A 179 10.30 27.22 -15.13
N VAL A 180 9.90 28.33 -14.55
CA VAL A 180 8.92 29.25 -15.14
C VAL A 180 9.63 30.41 -15.78
N SER A 181 9.79 30.34 -17.11
CA SER A 181 10.52 31.36 -17.90
C SER A 181 9.74 32.64 -18.21
N ARG A 182 8.40 32.63 -18.00
CA ARG A 182 7.55 33.79 -18.26
C ARG A 182 7.14 34.48 -16.98
N PHE A 183 7.47 35.75 -16.90
CA PHE A 183 7.15 36.66 -15.83
C PHE A 183 5.64 36.96 -15.74
N CYS A 184 5.12 36.91 -14.53
CA CYS A 184 4.04 37.72 -13.94
C CYS A 184 2.64 37.82 -14.59
N GLU A 185 2.32 37.23 -15.73
CA GLU A 185 0.92 37.25 -16.20
C GLU A 185 0.05 36.11 -15.63
N LYS A 186 0.66 35.08 -15.00
CA LYS A 186 -0.04 33.91 -14.47
C LYS A 186 -0.10 33.79 -12.94
N ILE A 187 0.42 34.73 -12.19
CA ILE A 187 0.33 34.69 -10.71
C ILE A 187 -1.11 34.91 -10.21
N TYR A 188 -1.98 35.45 -11.03
CA TYR A 188 -3.39 35.71 -10.68
C TYR A 188 -4.35 34.56 -11.04
N GLU A 189 -3.87 33.44 -11.62
CA GLU A 189 -4.70 32.29 -11.97
C GLU A 189 -4.55 31.09 -11.01
N ILE A 190 -3.81 31.26 -9.91
CA ILE A 190 -3.65 30.24 -8.87
C ILE A 190 -4.30 30.74 -7.56
N GLU A 191 -5.62 30.87 -7.56
CA GLU A 191 -6.44 30.85 -6.34
C GLU A 191 -7.22 29.55 -6.22
#